data_536ce7f0ea3c66ad79f3fee412406abf
#
_entry.id   536ce7f0ea3c66ad79f3fee412406abf
#
_cell.length_a   1.000
_cell.length_b   1.000
_cell.length_c   1.000
_cell.angle_alpha   90.00
_cell.angle_beta   90.00
_cell.angle_gamma   90.00
#
_symmetry.space_group_name_H-M   'P 1'
#
loop_
_entity.id
_entity.type
_entity.pdbx_description
1 polymer ?
#
loop_
_entity_poly.entity_id
_entity_poly.type
_entity_poly.pdbx_seq_one_letter_code
_entity_poly.pdbx_strand_id
1 'polypeptide(L)'
;MGGLLGEERVMGGYSIRPRANINLTEDAVTEAIVDYCNLRGIPIAHVPNEGKRSLQYGARLKKMGMQKGFPDLIIPLPKGKYHGLYIEVKVNNNTTTADQKKWLSLLNGNGYAATACWGIDEGMALINRYIQGEEIPMRLKKSDPKEATYG
;
A
#
# COMPACT_ATOMS: atom_id res chain seq x y z
N MET A 1 -30.39 -13.79 26.23
CA MET A 1 -31.09 -14.18 25.03
C MET A 1 -30.38 -13.62 23.82
N GLY A 2 -29.95 -14.46 23.05
CA GLY A 2 -29.62 -14.37 21.70
C GLY A 2 -28.83 -13.16 21.25
N GLY A 3 -27.55 -13.34 21.06
CA GLY A 3 -26.80 -12.37 20.30
C GLY A 3 -27.57 -12.07 19.03
N LEU A 4 -27.89 -10.83 18.81
CA LEU A 4 -28.32 -10.33 17.54
C LEU A 4 -27.23 -10.60 16.55
N LEU A 5 -27.29 -11.74 15.92
CA LEU A 5 -26.67 -12.01 14.65
C LEU A 5 -27.18 -10.91 13.73
N GLY A 6 -26.28 -10.08 13.24
CA GLY A 6 -26.56 -8.86 12.56
C GLY A 6 -27.81 -8.88 11.69
N GLU A 7 -28.65 -7.93 11.88
CA GLU A 7 -29.88 -7.76 11.12
C GLU A 7 -29.55 -7.73 9.64
N GLU A 8 -30.11 -8.68 8.89
CA GLU A 8 -30.07 -8.64 7.44
C GLU A 8 -30.86 -7.43 6.95
N ARG A 9 -30.16 -6.42 6.46
CA ARG A 9 -30.81 -5.33 5.74
C ARG A 9 -31.12 -5.77 4.33
N VAL A 10 -32.40 -5.95 4.06
CA VAL A 10 -32.85 -6.23 2.70
C VAL A 10 -33.15 -4.91 2.00
N MET A 11 -32.34 -4.56 1.02
CA MET A 11 -32.61 -3.45 0.12
C MET A 11 -32.83 -4.00 -1.30
N GLY A 12 -34.05 -3.88 -1.81
CA GLY A 12 -34.36 -4.25 -3.19
C GLY A 12 -34.15 -5.71 -3.55
N GLY A 13 -34.40 -6.62 -2.61
CA GLY A 13 -34.31 -8.06 -2.85
C GLY A 13 -32.90 -8.67 -2.72
N TYR A 14 -31.90 -7.87 -2.37
CA TYR A 14 -30.54 -8.36 -2.14
C TYR A 14 -30.22 -8.33 -0.65
N SER A 15 -29.81 -9.49 -0.13
CA SER A 15 -29.30 -9.60 1.24
C SER A 15 -27.85 -9.08 1.28
N ILE A 16 -27.60 -8.01 2.02
CA ILE A 16 -26.24 -7.56 2.29
C ILE A 16 -25.74 -8.33 3.51
N ARG A 17 -24.97 -9.37 3.25
CA ARG A 17 -24.26 -10.06 4.34
C ARG A 17 -23.13 -9.17 4.85
N PRO A 18 -22.92 -9.08 6.17
CA PRO A 18 -21.73 -8.44 6.69
C PRO A 18 -20.51 -9.13 6.07
N ARG A 19 -19.58 -8.34 5.56
CA ARG A 19 -18.32 -8.88 5.03
C ARG A 19 -17.66 -9.71 6.13
N ALA A 20 -17.47 -11.00 5.88
CA ALA A 20 -16.62 -11.82 6.73
C ALA A 20 -15.24 -11.13 6.81
N ASN A 21 -14.61 -11.20 7.97
CA ASN A 21 -13.20 -10.79 8.11
C ASN A 21 -12.36 -11.69 7.20
N ILE A 22 -12.17 -11.23 5.98
CA ILE A 22 -11.30 -11.90 5.02
C ILE A 22 -9.89 -11.41 5.32
N ASN A 23 -9.04 -12.31 5.77
CA ASN A 23 -7.61 -12.04 5.87
C ASN A 23 -7.06 -11.91 4.45
N LEU A 24 -6.94 -10.68 3.96
CA LEU A 24 -6.37 -10.40 2.65
C LEU A 24 -4.86 -10.56 2.70
N THR A 25 -4.31 -11.15 1.64
CA THR A 25 -2.86 -11.20 1.43
C THR A 25 -2.35 -9.85 0.92
N GLU A 26 -1.05 -9.61 1.06
CA GLU A 26 -0.41 -8.43 0.47
C GLU A 26 -0.63 -8.36 -1.04
N ASP A 27 -0.57 -9.50 -1.74
CA ASP A 27 -0.84 -9.57 -3.18
C ASP A 27 -2.27 -9.14 -3.53
N ALA A 28 -3.26 -9.61 -2.78
CA ALA A 28 -4.66 -9.24 -3.00
C ALA A 28 -4.90 -7.74 -2.76
N VAL A 29 -4.26 -7.17 -1.74
CA VAL A 29 -4.31 -5.72 -1.46
C VAL A 29 -3.65 -4.94 -2.60
N THR A 30 -2.49 -5.39 -3.05
CA THR A 30 -1.76 -4.78 -4.16
C THR A 30 -2.62 -4.75 -5.43
N GLU A 31 -3.23 -5.88 -5.79
CA GLU A 31 -4.13 -5.96 -6.95
C GLU A 31 -5.30 -4.98 -6.84
N ALA A 32 -5.92 -4.89 -5.68
CA ALA A 32 -7.05 -3.99 -5.46
C ALA A 32 -6.65 -2.51 -5.59
N ILE A 33 -5.48 -2.15 -5.10
CA ILE A 33 -4.93 -0.78 -5.22
C ILE A 33 -4.63 -0.45 -6.69
N VAL A 34 -4.02 -1.38 -7.41
CA VAL A 34 -3.74 -1.21 -8.85
C VAL A 34 -5.02 -1.04 -9.64
N ASP A 35 -6.03 -1.88 -9.40
CA ASP A 35 -7.34 -1.77 -10.05
C ASP A 35 -8.00 -0.42 -9.78
N TYR A 36 -7.94 0.04 -8.53
CA TYR A 36 -8.45 1.35 -8.14
C TYR A 36 -7.79 2.50 -8.93
N CYS A 37 -6.48 2.46 -9.06
CA CYS A 37 -5.74 3.45 -9.85
C CYS A 37 -6.08 3.36 -11.34
N ASN A 38 -6.14 2.17 -11.89
CA ASN A 38 -6.47 1.96 -13.30
C ASN A 38 -7.85 2.49 -13.65
N LEU A 39 -8.86 2.26 -12.80
CA LEU A 39 -10.21 2.78 -12.99
C LEU A 39 -10.26 4.32 -12.97
N ARG A 40 -9.34 4.96 -12.29
CA ARG A 40 -9.26 6.42 -12.17
C ARG A 40 -8.27 7.07 -13.14
N GLY A 41 -7.61 6.28 -13.97
CA GLY A 41 -6.60 6.79 -14.88
C GLY A 41 -5.34 7.31 -14.19
N ILE A 42 -5.03 6.79 -13.01
CA ILE A 42 -3.82 7.14 -12.27
C ILE A 42 -2.72 6.14 -12.67
N PRO A 43 -1.61 6.61 -13.26
CA PRO A 43 -0.51 5.70 -13.59
C PRO A 43 0.10 5.11 -12.33
N ILE A 44 0.23 3.79 -12.32
CA ILE A 44 0.80 3.02 -11.24
C ILE A 44 1.57 1.84 -11.81
N ALA A 45 2.68 1.50 -11.20
CA ALA A 45 3.46 0.33 -11.56
C ALA A 45 3.80 -0.50 -10.32
N HIS A 46 3.77 -1.82 -10.48
CA HIS A 46 4.23 -2.77 -9.46
C HIS A 46 5.69 -3.13 -9.74
N VAL A 47 6.50 -3.11 -8.69
CA VAL A 47 7.90 -3.55 -8.74
C VAL A 47 7.99 -4.91 -8.05
N PRO A 48 8.06 -6.02 -8.79
CA PRO A 48 8.13 -7.34 -8.18
C PRO A 48 9.50 -7.52 -7.51
N ASN A 49 9.51 -7.57 -6.19
CA ASN A 49 10.71 -7.59 -5.39
C ASN A 49 10.79 -8.82 -4.47
N GLU A 50 9.67 -9.48 -4.26
CA GLU A 50 9.54 -10.64 -3.39
C GLU A 50 8.83 -11.77 -4.13
N GLY A 51 9.09 -13.00 -3.72
CA GLY A 51 8.47 -14.19 -4.29
C GLY A 51 9.41 -15.38 -4.32
N LYS A 52 8.83 -16.57 -4.50
CA LYS A 52 9.57 -17.80 -4.64
C LYS A 52 10.29 -17.83 -5.99
N ARG A 53 11.60 -17.86 -5.95
CA ARG A 53 12.46 -17.93 -7.12
C ARG A 53 13.52 -19.01 -6.94
N SER A 54 14.01 -19.57 -8.06
CA SER A 54 15.19 -20.40 -8.00
C SER A 54 16.39 -19.55 -7.55
N LEU A 55 17.38 -20.19 -6.90
CA LEU A 55 18.60 -19.50 -6.48
C LEU A 55 19.32 -18.82 -7.65
N GLN A 56 19.34 -19.49 -8.82
CA GLN A 56 19.97 -18.97 -10.02
C GLN A 56 19.27 -17.73 -10.56
N TYR A 57 17.92 -17.74 -10.59
CA TYR A 57 17.14 -16.62 -11.06
C TYR A 57 17.22 -15.44 -10.08
N GLY A 58 17.15 -15.70 -8.77
CA GLY A 58 17.34 -14.68 -7.73
C GLY A 58 18.70 -14.02 -7.80
N ALA A 59 19.78 -14.82 -7.99
CA ALA A 59 21.14 -14.30 -8.15
C ALA A 59 21.26 -13.42 -9.40
N ARG A 60 20.63 -13.81 -10.51
CA ARG A 60 20.63 -13.04 -11.75
C ARG A 60 19.91 -11.70 -11.57
N LEU A 61 18.74 -11.70 -10.95
CA LEU A 61 17.98 -10.47 -10.67
C LEU A 61 18.78 -9.51 -9.79
N LYS A 62 19.43 -10.02 -8.77
CA LYS A 62 20.30 -9.23 -7.89
C LYS A 62 21.46 -8.58 -8.66
N LYS A 63 22.09 -9.33 -9.55
CA LYS A 63 23.13 -8.80 -10.45
C LYS A 63 22.62 -7.69 -11.36
N MET A 64 21.35 -7.79 -11.79
CA MET A 64 20.70 -6.80 -12.63
C MET A 64 20.18 -5.58 -11.84
N GLY A 65 20.45 -5.50 -10.54
CA GLY A 65 20.14 -4.35 -9.72
C GLY A 65 18.88 -4.45 -8.87
N MET A 66 18.28 -5.65 -8.77
CA MET A 66 17.14 -5.84 -7.87
C MET A 66 17.59 -5.60 -6.43
N GLN A 67 16.89 -4.73 -5.71
CA GLN A 67 17.20 -4.34 -4.35
C GLN A 67 16.18 -4.91 -3.36
N LYS A 68 16.67 -5.63 -2.36
CA LYS A 68 15.85 -6.13 -1.27
C LYS A 68 15.21 -4.97 -0.51
N GLY A 69 13.91 -5.07 -0.26
CA GLY A 69 13.17 -4.05 0.50
C GLY A 69 12.73 -2.84 -0.31
N PHE A 70 12.95 -2.83 -1.62
CA PHE A 70 12.43 -1.76 -2.48
C PHE A 70 10.90 -1.78 -2.45
N PRO A 71 10.21 -0.61 -2.41
CA PRO A 71 8.75 -0.54 -2.31
C PRO A 71 8.00 -1.22 -3.47
N ASP A 72 6.80 -1.75 -3.16
CA ASP A 72 6.00 -2.55 -4.08
C ASP A 72 5.41 -1.78 -5.25
N LEU A 73 4.96 -0.54 -5.01
CA LEU A 73 4.20 0.25 -5.95
C LEU A 73 4.79 1.63 -6.16
N ILE A 74 4.68 2.13 -7.39
CA ILE A 74 5.14 3.47 -7.77
C ILE A 74 4.01 4.20 -8.49
N ILE A 75 3.72 5.44 -8.06
CA ILE A 75 2.92 6.40 -8.82
C ILE A 75 3.87 7.49 -9.32
N PRO A 76 4.23 7.48 -10.62
CA PRO A 76 5.24 8.38 -11.19
C PRO A 76 4.66 9.74 -11.59
N LEU A 77 3.89 10.34 -10.70
CA LEU A 77 3.31 11.67 -10.91
C LEU A 77 3.80 12.61 -9.84
N PRO A 78 4.35 13.76 -10.18
CA PRO A 78 4.65 14.78 -9.19
C PRO A 78 3.37 15.42 -8.68
N LYS A 79 3.25 15.52 -7.35
CA LYS A 79 2.11 16.16 -6.68
C LYS A 79 2.61 16.89 -5.42
N GLY A 80 2.08 18.08 -5.17
CA GLY A 80 2.50 18.88 -4.04
C GLY A 80 4.01 19.12 -4.09
N LYS A 81 4.69 18.82 -3.01
CA LYS A 81 6.16 18.95 -2.90
C LYS A 81 6.93 17.70 -3.36
N TYR A 82 6.24 16.66 -3.81
CA TYR A 82 6.85 15.36 -4.09
C TYR A 82 7.05 15.12 -5.58
N HIS A 83 8.10 14.39 -5.92
CA HIS A 83 8.40 13.96 -7.28
C HIS A 83 7.59 12.75 -7.73
N GLY A 84 7.13 11.95 -6.80
CA GLY A 84 6.37 10.73 -7.01
C GLY A 84 6.04 10.06 -5.68
N LEU A 85 5.22 9.00 -5.73
CA LEU A 85 4.83 8.23 -4.54
C LEU A 85 5.30 6.79 -4.67
N TYR A 86 5.95 6.30 -3.61
CA TYR A 86 6.31 4.89 -3.43
C TYR A 86 5.53 4.30 -2.26
N ILE A 87 4.95 3.12 -2.48
CA ILE A 87 4.11 2.47 -1.47
C ILE A 87 4.64 1.06 -1.18
N GLU A 88 4.88 0.78 0.09
CA GLU A 88 5.10 -0.57 0.61
C GLU A 88 3.79 -1.11 1.16
N VAL A 89 3.27 -2.18 0.57
CA VAL A 89 1.99 -2.77 0.97
C VAL A 89 2.17 -3.72 2.14
N LYS A 90 1.41 -3.53 3.19
CA LYS A 90 1.38 -4.37 4.39
C LYS A 90 -0.05 -4.81 4.71
N VAL A 91 -0.17 -5.91 5.43
CA VAL A 91 -1.45 -6.44 5.94
C VAL A 91 -1.31 -6.79 7.41
N ASN A 92 -2.45 -6.93 8.08
CA ASN A 92 -2.52 -7.28 9.51
C ASN A 92 -1.69 -6.30 10.37
N ASN A 93 -0.86 -6.83 11.27
CA ASN A 93 0.05 -6.05 12.10
C ASN A 93 1.51 -6.16 11.65
N ASN A 94 1.73 -6.58 10.41
CA ASN A 94 3.08 -6.68 9.87
C ASN A 94 3.75 -5.31 9.84
N THR A 95 5.02 -5.29 10.19
CA THR A 95 5.81 -4.07 10.17
C THR A 95 6.86 -4.11 9.06
N THR A 96 7.38 -2.95 8.70
CA THR A 96 8.44 -2.86 7.71
C THR A 96 9.74 -3.49 8.21
N THR A 97 10.45 -4.14 7.30
CA THR A 97 11.78 -4.69 7.57
C THR A 97 12.84 -3.58 7.60
N ALA A 98 14.03 -3.89 8.09
CA ALA A 98 15.14 -2.93 8.08
C ALA A 98 15.48 -2.42 6.67
N ASP A 99 15.48 -3.31 5.67
CA ASP A 99 15.74 -2.94 4.28
C ASP A 99 14.64 -2.04 3.70
N GLN A 100 13.38 -2.32 4.03
CA GLN A 100 12.24 -1.49 3.62
C GLN A 100 12.31 -0.10 4.25
N LYS A 101 12.61 0.00 5.54
CA LYS A 101 12.81 1.29 6.24
C LYS A 101 13.90 2.12 5.58
N LYS A 102 15.00 1.48 5.23
CA LYS A 102 16.13 2.13 4.56
C LYS A 102 15.72 2.75 3.24
N TRP A 103 14.98 2.01 2.40
CA TRP A 103 14.51 2.52 1.12
C TRP A 103 13.47 3.64 1.27
N LEU A 104 12.50 3.48 2.16
CA LEU A 104 11.50 4.51 2.41
C LEU A 104 12.15 5.82 2.90
N SER A 105 13.11 5.72 3.81
CA SER A 105 13.84 6.89 4.31
C SER A 105 14.67 7.57 3.23
N LEU A 106 15.35 6.79 2.40
CA LEU A 106 16.15 7.32 1.30
C LEU A 106 15.28 8.05 0.29
N LEU A 107 14.15 7.50 -0.08
CA LEU A 107 13.21 8.12 -1.03
C LEU A 107 12.63 9.41 -0.48
N ASN A 108 12.19 9.43 0.78
CA ASN A 108 11.72 10.67 1.43
C ASN A 108 12.81 11.74 1.47
N GLY A 109 14.03 11.36 1.75
CA GLY A 109 15.18 12.28 1.75
C GLY A 109 15.52 12.86 0.40
N ASN A 110 15.03 12.29 -0.69
CA ASN A 110 15.27 12.72 -2.07
C ASN A 110 14.04 13.34 -2.74
N GLY A 111 13.04 13.75 -1.98
CA GLY A 111 11.90 14.49 -2.49
C GLY A 111 10.73 13.65 -2.98
N TYR A 112 10.71 12.36 -2.69
CA TYR A 112 9.57 11.49 -2.97
C TYR A 112 8.69 11.32 -1.73
N ALA A 113 7.40 11.13 -1.92
CA ALA A 113 6.58 10.55 -0.87
C ALA A 113 6.83 9.04 -0.87
N ALA A 114 7.16 8.48 0.28
CA ALA A 114 7.40 7.05 0.42
C ALA A 114 6.93 6.58 1.78
N THR A 115 6.04 5.58 1.80
CA THR A 115 5.43 5.10 3.03
C THR A 115 4.93 3.67 2.88
N ALA A 116 4.81 2.97 3.99
CA ALA A 116 4.00 1.76 4.04
C ALA A 116 2.52 2.12 4.22
N CYS A 117 1.64 1.21 3.82
CA CYS A 117 0.21 1.31 4.09
C CYS A 117 -0.36 -0.07 4.41
N TRP A 118 -1.43 -0.10 5.21
CA TRP A 118 -2.05 -1.32 5.71
C TRP A 118 -3.46 -1.47 5.17
N GLY A 119 -3.63 -2.41 4.24
CA GLY A 119 -4.92 -2.75 3.69
C GLY A 119 -5.40 -1.85 2.55
N ILE A 120 -6.54 -2.21 1.97
CA ILE A 120 -7.10 -1.57 0.77
C ILE A 120 -7.58 -0.15 1.07
N ASP A 121 -8.33 0.04 2.15
CA ASP A 121 -8.93 1.34 2.48
C ASP A 121 -7.85 2.39 2.75
N GLU A 122 -6.81 2.04 3.50
CA GLU A 122 -5.68 2.93 3.73
C GLU A 122 -4.91 3.23 2.44
N GLY A 123 -4.74 2.23 1.59
CA GLY A 123 -4.08 2.41 0.29
C GLY A 123 -4.83 3.40 -0.61
N MET A 124 -6.15 3.25 -0.71
CA MET A 124 -6.98 4.18 -1.48
C MET A 124 -6.96 5.60 -0.90
N ALA A 125 -7.07 5.72 0.43
CA ALA A 125 -7.01 7.02 1.11
C ALA A 125 -5.66 7.71 0.91
N LEU A 126 -4.57 6.97 0.98
CA LEU A 126 -3.21 7.45 0.72
C LEU A 126 -3.08 8.01 -0.70
N ILE A 127 -3.56 7.26 -1.69
CA ILE A 127 -3.52 7.67 -3.10
C ILE A 127 -4.33 8.96 -3.30
N ASN A 128 -5.54 9.03 -2.75
CA ASN A 128 -6.38 10.22 -2.85
C ASN A 128 -5.71 11.46 -2.25
N ARG A 129 -5.11 11.34 -1.08
CA ARG A 129 -4.34 12.43 -0.46
C ARG A 129 -3.17 12.87 -1.34
N TYR A 130 -2.45 11.90 -1.87
CA TYR A 130 -1.30 12.18 -2.74
C TYR A 130 -1.72 12.94 -3.99
N ILE A 131 -2.77 12.50 -4.68
CA ILE A 131 -3.29 13.13 -5.90
C ILE A 131 -3.80 14.56 -5.61
N GLN A 132 -4.30 14.81 -4.41
CA GLN A 132 -4.73 16.14 -3.98
C GLN A 132 -3.58 17.07 -3.58
N GLY A 133 -2.35 16.58 -3.60
CA GLY A 133 -1.17 17.38 -3.25
C GLY A 133 -0.95 17.56 -1.76
N GLU A 134 -1.59 16.76 -0.93
CA GLU A 134 -1.43 16.81 0.53
C GLU A 134 -0.09 16.21 0.98
N GLU A 135 0.36 16.63 2.14
CA GLU A 135 1.56 16.07 2.76
C GLU A 135 1.33 14.62 3.19
N ILE A 136 2.30 13.76 2.89
CA ILE A 136 2.24 12.32 3.16
C ILE A 136 3.25 11.96 4.24
N PRO A 137 2.81 11.58 5.44
CA PRO A 137 3.73 11.12 6.48
C PRO A 137 4.34 9.77 6.13
N MET A 138 5.63 9.59 6.42
CA MET A 138 6.28 8.29 6.31
C MET A 138 5.83 7.41 7.48
N ARG A 139 5.19 6.28 7.17
CA ARG A 139 4.76 5.30 8.16
C ARG A 139 5.56 4.02 7.99
N LEU A 140 6.12 3.54 9.08
CA LEU A 140 6.95 2.34 9.12
C LEU A 140 6.30 1.19 9.89
N LYS A 141 5.30 1.49 10.69
CA LYS A 141 4.48 0.52 11.44
C LYS A 141 3.04 1.01 11.48
N LYS A 142 2.12 0.08 11.68
CA LYS A 142 0.67 0.36 11.63
C LYS A 142 0.22 1.44 12.62
N SER A 143 0.87 1.55 13.76
CA SER A 143 0.57 2.54 14.80
C SER A 143 1.09 3.95 14.50
N ASP A 144 1.90 4.14 13.46
CA ASP A 144 2.37 5.46 13.08
C ASP A 144 1.20 6.32 12.57
N PRO A 145 1.24 7.65 12.77
CA PRO A 145 0.16 8.54 12.34
C PRO A 145 -0.11 8.46 10.84
N LYS A 146 -1.39 8.44 10.47
CA LYS A 146 -1.84 8.43 9.08
C LYS A 146 -1.89 9.82 8.46
N GLU A 147 -1.91 10.85 9.26
CA GLU A 147 -2.01 12.24 8.85
C GLU A 147 -0.78 13.01 9.33
N ALA A 148 -0.37 13.98 8.52
CA ALA A 148 0.69 14.88 8.93
C ALA A 148 0.23 15.67 10.15
N THR A 149 1.03 15.62 11.23
CA THR A 149 0.80 16.46 12.40
C THR A 149 1.33 17.85 12.09
N TYR A 150 0.44 18.80 11.96
CA TYR A 150 0.82 20.21 11.93
C TYR A 150 1.22 20.60 13.35
N GLY A 151 2.51 20.66 13.56
CA GLY A 151 3.06 21.23 14.79
C GLY A 151 3.21 22.73 14.69
#